data_d9c51d913caec1ae05d5eaba42a26a60
#
_entry.id   d9c51d913caec1ae05d5eaba42a26a60
#
_cell.length_a   1.000
_cell.length_b   1.000
_cell.length_c   1.000
_cell.angle_alpha   90.00
_cell.angle_beta   90.00
_cell.angle_gamma   90.00
#
_symmetry.space_group_name_H-M   'P 1'
#
loop_
_entity.id
_entity.type
_entity.pdbx_description
1 polymer ?
#
loop_
_entity_poly.entity_id
_entity_poly.type
_entity_poly.pdbx_seq_one_letter_code
_entity_poly.pdbx_strand_id
1 'polypeptide(L)'
;MKSRQNFSLSGNIVDLIANSIFKGTVYIEDGIIRKIVKQEVKEDHYILPGLIDSHIHIESSMLIPSEFAKLAVVHGTVATVSDPHEIANVLGIDGIKYMISNGNKVPFKFYFGASACVPATPFETSGFQFHEAEMEELLGMKEIKYLSEMMNFPGVINRDPWEMKKIEIARNHNKPIDGHAPGITSDDARKYAEAGITTDHECFSMKEALDKIEYGMKIQIREGSAAKNFDALIDLMQEHED
;
A
#
# COMPACT_ATOMS: atom_id res chain seq x y z
N MET A 1 24.46 -5.80 -16.14
CA MET A 1 23.42 -6.86 -16.10
C MET A 1 23.84 -7.86 -15.06
N LYS A 2 23.13 -8.02 -13.95
CA LYS A 2 23.36 -9.13 -13.02
C LYS A 2 22.93 -10.41 -13.72
N SER A 3 23.79 -11.43 -13.73
CA SER A 3 23.43 -12.75 -14.25
C SER A 3 22.20 -13.24 -13.52
N ARG A 4 21.11 -13.46 -14.23
CA ARG A 4 19.93 -14.12 -13.67
C ARG A 4 20.37 -15.53 -13.32
N GLN A 5 20.35 -15.86 -12.04
CA GLN A 5 20.76 -17.18 -11.58
C GLN A 5 19.59 -18.15 -11.68
N ASN A 6 19.88 -19.33 -12.21
CA ASN A 6 18.96 -20.45 -12.15
C ASN A 6 19.24 -21.21 -10.85
N PHE A 7 18.21 -21.44 -10.05
CA PHE A 7 18.31 -22.18 -8.79
C PHE A 7 16.98 -22.85 -8.45
N SER A 8 17.00 -23.70 -7.46
CA SER A 8 15.81 -24.32 -6.91
C SER A 8 15.80 -24.21 -5.39
N LEU A 9 14.60 -24.17 -4.82
CA LEU A 9 14.34 -24.17 -3.38
C LEU A 9 13.42 -25.33 -3.05
N SER A 10 13.79 -26.14 -2.06
CA SER A 10 12.99 -27.27 -1.57
C SER A 10 12.49 -26.97 -0.15
N GLY A 11 11.31 -27.41 0.19
CA GLY A 11 10.72 -27.19 1.52
C GLY A 11 9.22 -27.44 1.57
N ASN A 12 8.57 -26.93 2.60
CA ASN A 12 7.12 -26.92 2.73
C ASN A 12 6.55 -25.73 1.94
N ILE A 13 5.95 -25.98 0.81
CA ILE A 13 5.39 -24.97 -0.08
C ILE A 13 3.99 -24.58 0.42
N VAL A 14 3.80 -23.29 0.70
CA VAL A 14 2.50 -22.72 1.08
C VAL A 14 1.81 -22.21 -0.18
N ASP A 15 0.77 -22.93 -0.61
CA ASP A 15 -0.09 -22.56 -1.73
C ASP A 15 -1.30 -21.79 -1.19
N LEU A 16 -1.26 -20.48 -1.32
CA LEU A 16 -2.33 -19.59 -0.83
C LEU A 16 -3.63 -19.72 -1.64
N ILE A 17 -3.52 -20.12 -2.92
CA ILE A 17 -4.70 -20.27 -3.78
C ILE A 17 -5.43 -21.58 -3.48
N ALA A 18 -4.66 -22.66 -3.31
CA ALA A 18 -5.23 -23.97 -2.98
C ALA A 18 -5.47 -24.16 -1.47
N ASN A 19 -5.15 -23.17 -0.65
CA ASN A 19 -5.20 -23.21 0.82
C ASN A 19 -4.58 -24.51 1.37
N SER A 20 -3.35 -24.82 0.94
CA SER A 20 -2.69 -26.07 1.28
C SER A 20 -1.19 -25.91 1.46
N ILE A 21 -0.60 -26.79 2.26
CA ILE A 21 0.85 -26.88 2.45
C ILE A 21 1.28 -28.28 2.00
N PHE A 22 2.34 -28.34 1.17
CA PHE A 22 2.89 -29.62 0.72
C PHE A 22 4.41 -29.55 0.57
N LYS A 23 5.08 -30.69 0.72
CA LYS A 23 6.51 -30.82 0.44
C LYS A 23 6.78 -30.76 -1.05
N GLY A 24 7.81 -30.00 -1.43
CA GLY A 24 8.12 -29.84 -2.85
C GLY A 24 9.34 -28.98 -3.15
N THR A 25 9.57 -28.78 -4.44
CA THR A 25 10.67 -27.96 -4.96
C THR A 25 10.15 -26.92 -5.96
N VAL A 26 10.55 -25.66 -5.76
CA VAL A 26 10.32 -24.55 -6.67
C VAL A 26 11.56 -24.36 -7.52
N TYR A 27 11.42 -24.37 -8.84
CA TYR A 27 12.48 -24.14 -9.80
C TYR A 27 12.38 -22.72 -10.37
N ILE A 28 13.47 -21.97 -10.28
CA ILE A 28 13.57 -20.58 -10.73
C ILE A 28 14.60 -20.51 -11.85
N GLU A 29 14.17 -19.95 -12.99
CA GLU A 29 15.02 -19.67 -14.14
C GLU A 29 14.80 -18.23 -14.58
N ASP A 30 15.88 -17.52 -14.77
CA ASP A 30 15.87 -16.08 -15.15
C ASP A 30 15.04 -15.20 -14.20
N GLY A 31 14.97 -15.58 -12.92
CA GLY A 31 14.19 -14.84 -11.90
C GLY A 31 12.67 -15.09 -11.98
N ILE A 32 12.24 -16.11 -12.71
CA ILE A 32 10.83 -16.50 -12.87
C ILE A 32 10.64 -17.92 -12.34
N ILE A 33 9.59 -18.15 -11.55
CA ILE A 33 9.18 -19.50 -11.15
C ILE A 33 8.68 -20.21 -12.43
N ARG A 34 9.40 -21.27 -12.83
CA ARG A 34 9.08 -22.05 -14.01
C ARG A 34 8.28 -23.29 -13.68
N LYS A 35 8.53 -23.87 -12.51
CA LYS A 35 7.91 -25.13 -12.13
C LYS A 35 7.87 -25.27 -10.61
N ILE A 36 6.80 -25.82 -10.12
CA ILE A 36 6.64 -26.28 -8.74
C ILE A 36 6.34 -27.78 -8.81
N VAL A 37 7.13 -28.57 -8.11
CA VAL A 37 6.99 -30.04 -8.11
C VAL A 37 6.70 -30.52 -6.70
N LYS A 38 5.57 -31.18 -6.51
CA LYS A 38 5.23 -31.88 -5.28
C LYS A 38 6.06 -33.17 -5.19
N GLN A 39 6.92 -33.27 -4.19
CA GLN A 39 7.80 -34.41 -3.98
C GLN A 39 8.32 -34.43 -2.53
N GLU A 40 8.77 -35.57 -2.07
CA GLU A 40 9.42 -35.67 -0.77
C GLU A 40 10.75 -34.92 -0.78
N VAL A 41 10.94 -34.10 0.25
CA VAL A 41 12.15 -33.31 0.48
C VAL A 41 12.54 -33.38 1.96
N LYS A 42 13.81 -33.14 2.28
CA LYS A 42 14.35 -33.23 3.64
C LYS A 42 14.23 -31.90 4.39
N GLU A 43 14.13 -30.81 3.64
CA GLU A 43 14.05 -29.46 4.15
C GLU A 43 12.71 -29.23 4.86
N ASP A 44 12.75 -28.63 6.05
CA ASP A 44 11.57 -28.36 6.88
C ASP A 44 11.15 -26.88 6.92
N HIS A 45 11.93 -25.99 6.27
CA HIS A 45 11.53 -24.57 6.16
C HIS A 45 10.34 -24.39 5.22
N TYR A 46 9.66 -23.26 5.36
CA TYR A 46 8.51 -22.92 4.52
C TYR A 46 8.94 -22.03 3.35
N ILE A 47 8.31 -22.26 2.22
CA ILE A 47 8.43 -21.44 1.00
C ILE A 47 7.06 -20.82 0.73
N LEU A 48 6.97 -19.50 0.80
CA LEU A 48 5.75 -18.75 0.56
C LEU A 48 6.05 -17.50 -0.27
N PRO A 49 5.04 -16.86 -0.88
CA PRO A 49 5.22 -15.55 -1.52
C PRO A 49 5.76 -14.54 -0.52
N GLY A 50 6.64 -13.65 -0.99
CA GLY A 50 7.14 -12.56 -0.15
C GLY A 50 6.02 -11.62 0.29
N LEU A 51 6.15 -11.05 1.47
CA LEU A 51 5.16 -10.14 2.06
C LEU A 51 5.11 -8.81 1.32
N ILE A 52 3.94 -8.20 1.30
CA ILE A 52 3.71 -6.86 0.76
C ILE A 52 3.22 -5.99 1.91
N ASP A 53 3.96 -4.93 2.22
CA ASP A 53 3.46 -3.90 3.13
C ASP A 53 2.42 -3.06 2.38
N SER A 54 1.19 -3.09 2.87
CA SER A 54 0.05 -2.51 2.15
C SER A 54 -0.12 -1.00 2.37
N HIS A 55 0.61 -0.41 3.32
CA HIS A 55 0.61 1.03 3.55
C HIS A 55 1.84 1.47 4.35
N ILE A 56 2.71 2.27 3.75
CA ILE A 56 3.91 2.78 4.42
C ILE A 56 4.34 4.15 3.86
N HIS A 57 4.88 4.98 4.76
CA HIS A 57 5.66 6.17 4.43
C HIS A 57 7.14 5.84 4.62
N ILE A 58 7.86 5.61 3.53
CA ILE A 58 9.28 5.21 3.57
C ILE A 58 10.12 6.28 4.27
N GLU A 59 9.78 7.54 4.06
CA GLU A 59 10.45 8.71 4.64
C GLU A 59 10.46 8.68 6.17
N SER A 60 9.41 8.16 6.79
CA SER A 60 9.32 8.00 8.25
C SER A 60 10.39 7.07 8.83
N SER A 61 10.98 6.20 8.00
CA SER A 61 12.14 5.38 8.37
C SER A 61 13.47 6.15 8.32
N MET A 62 13.47 7.40 7.84
CA MET A 62 14.65 8.22 7.55
C MET A 62 15.57 7.63 6.47
N LEU A 63 15.06 6.69 5.66
CA LEU A 63 15.79 6.03 4.59
C LEU A 63 15.22 6.41 3.22
N ILE A 64 16.09 6.34 2.22
CA ILE A 64 15.65 6.38 0.82
C ILE A 64 15.20 4.98 0.38
N PRO A 65 14.36 4.84 -0.65
CA PRO A 65 13.79 3.54 -1.04
C PRO A 65 14.81 2.42 -1.24
N SER A 66 15.94 2.69 -1.87
CA SER A 66 16.98 1.66 -2.10
C SER A 66 17.63 1.14 -0.81
N GLU A 67 17.73 1.96 0.23
CA GLU A 67 18.24 1.53 1.54
C GLU A 67 17.15 0.86 2.38
N PHE A 68 15.93 1.40 2.33
CA PHE A 68 14.77 0.75 2.95
C PHE A 68 14.59 -0.69 2.45
N ALA A 69 14.71 -0.92 1.15
CA ALA A 69 14.60 -2.25 0.57
C ALA A 69 15.57 -3.27 1.17
N LYS A 70 16.81 -2.84 1.50
CA LYS A 70 17.81 -3.72 2.13
C LYS A 70 17.41 -4.12 3.54
N LEU A 71 16.76 -3.20 4.27
CA LEU A 71 16.26 -3.46 5.61
C LEU A 71 15.01 -4.35 5.57
N ALA A 72 14.07 -4.06 4.69
CA ALA A 72 12.78 -4.75 4.61
C ALA A 72 12.89 -6.21 4.12
N VAL A 73 13.76 -6.46 3.12
CA VAL A 73 13.85 -7.79 2.49
C VAL A 73 14.33 -8.89 3.43
N VAL A 74 15.15 -8.57 4.42
CA VAL A 74 15.62 -9.56 5.41
C VAL A 74 14.52 -10.01 6.37
N HIS A 75 13.40 -9.27 6.41
CA HIS A 75 12.21 -9.61 7.18
C HIS A 75 11.09 -10.22 6.31
N GLY A 76 11.40 -10.52 5.04
CA GLY A 76 10.46 -11.18 4.12
C GLY A 76 9.58 -10.23 3.29
N THR A 77 9.68 -8.92 3.48
CA THR A 77 8.95 -7.93 2.69
C THR A 77 9.65 -7.72 1.35
N VAL A 78 8.92 -7.88 0.25
CA VAL A 78 9.44 -7.78 -1.12
C VAL A 78 8.81 -6.64 -1.92
N ALA A 79 7.77 -6.03 -1.37
CA ALA A 79 7.05 -4.91 -1.99
C ALA A 79 6.42 -4.01 -0.94
N THR A 80 6.16 -2.76 -1.32
CA THR A 80 5.40 -1.79 -0.51
C THR A 80 4.40 -1.03 -1.36
N VAL A 81 3.26 -0.68 -0.78
CA VAL A 81 2.36 0.37 -1.24
C VAL A 81 2.72 1.62 -0.43
N SER A 82 3.27 2.63 -1.10
CA SER A 82 3.95 3.73 -0.42
C SER A 82 3.36 5.08 -0.81
N ASP A 83 2.98 5.88 0.18
CA ASP A 83 2.64 7.29 -0.04
C ASP A 83 3.83 8.19 0.30
N PRO A 84 4.45 8.85 -0.69
CA PRO A 84 5.60 9.70 -0.47
C PRO A 84 5.20 11.16 -0.14
N HIS A 85 4.19 11.36 0.72
CA HIS A 85 3.66 12.70 0.97
C HIS A 85 4.61 13.60 1.78
N GLU A 86 5.49 13.03 2.63
CA GLU A 86 6.44 13.85 3.38
C GLU A 86 7.45 14.53 2.45
N ILE A 87 8.05 13.79 1.52
CA ILE A 87 8.95 14.42 0.55
C ILE A 87 8.20 15.29 -0.45
N ALA A 88 6.97 14.89 -0.81
CA ALA A 88 6.12 15.70 -1.68
C ALA A 88 5.74 17.04 -1.03
N ASN A 89 5.53 17.07 0.28
CA ASN A 89 5.27 18.29 1.04
C ASN A 89 6.44 19.29 1.03
N VAL A 90 7.65 18.81 0.76
CA VAL A 90 8.87 19.63 0.69
C VAL A 90 9.24 19.97 -0.76
N LEU A 91 9.22 18.99 -1.67
CA LEU A 91 9.76 19.08 -3.02
C LEU A 91 8.71 18.86 -4.13
N GLY A 92 7.44 18.67 -3.78
CA GLY A 92 6.38 18.43 -4.74
C GLY A 92 6.62 17.20 -5.61
N ILE A 93 6.30 17.33 -6.90
CA ILE A 93 6.46 16.25 -7.89
C ILE A 93 7.90 15.76 -8.00
N ASP A 94 8.89 16.65 -7.87
CA ASP A 94 10.30 16.28 -7.97
C ASP A 94 10.72 15.33 -6.85
N GLY A 95 10.16 15.51 -5.64
CA GLY A 95 10.33 14.59 -4.52
C GLY A 95 9.81 13.19 -4.84
N ILE A 96 8.60 13.10 -5.38
CA ILE A 96 7.98 11.83 -5.79
C ILE A 96 8.80 11.16 -6.91
N LYS A 97 9.21 11.92 -7.94
CA LYS A 97 10.07 11.43 -9.01
C LYS A 97 11.42 10.91 -8.50
N TYR A 98 11.99 11.58 -7.48
CA TYR A 98 13.19 11.10 -6.82
C TYR A 98 12.97 9.74 -6.15
N MET A 99 11.88 9.57 -5.39
CA MET A 99 11.55 8.29 -4.73
C MET A 99 11.40 7.16 -5.74
N ILE A 100 10.67 7.40 -6.83
CA ILE A 100 10.51 6.45 -7.94
C ILE A 100 11.87 6.10 -8.55
N SER A 101 12.66 7.10 -8.91
CA SER A 101 13.98 6.90 -9.54
C SER A 101 14.95 6.14 -8.63
N ASN A 102 14.92 6.44 -7.32
CA ASN A 102 15.75 5.75 -6.35
C ASN A 102 15.28 4.30 -6.14
N GLY A 103 13.97 4.05 -6.03
CA GLY A 103 13.39 2.73 -5.89
C GLY A 103 13.72 1.80 -7.07
N ASN A 104 13.77 2.34 -8.28
CA ASN A 104 14.11 1.57 -9.48
C ASN A 104 15.57 1.05 -9.52
N LYS A 105 16.43 1.45 -8.57
CA LYS A 105 17.83 0.97 -8.50
C LYS A 105 17.96 -0.43 -7.88
N VAL A 106 16.93 -0.93 -7.26
CA VAL A 106 16.91 -2.22 -6.54
C VAL A 106 15.77 -3.12 -7.04
N PRO A 107 15.86 -4.45 -6.89
CA PRO A 107 14.82 -5.37 -7.35
C PRO A 107 13.61 -5.47 -6.40
N PHE A 108 13.50 -4.60 -5.44
CA PHE A 108 12.34 -4.45 -4.57
C PHE A 108 11.22 -3.71 -5.33
N LYS A 109 9.97 -4.02 -5.06
CA LYS A 109 8.84 -3.42 -5.76
C LYS A 109 8.24 -2.29 -4.92
N PHE A 110 8.22 -1.10 -5.47
CA PHE A 110 7.57 0.05 -4.85
C PHE A 110 6.35 0.45 -5.67
N TYR A 111 5.18 0.44 -5.04
CA TYR A 111 3.93 0.92 -5.61
C TYR A 111 3.63 2.30 -5.03
N PHE A 112 4.15 3.34 -5.67
CA PHE A 112 3.96 4.72 -5.21
C PHE A 112 2.58 5.26 -5.57
N GLY A 113 2.00 6.03 -4.62
CA GLY A 113 0.79 6.81 -4.80
C GLY A 113 1.04 8.25 -5.23
N ALA A 114 0.00 8.90 -5.76
CA ALA A 114 -0.06 10.35 -5.88
C ALA A 114 -0.56 10.92 -4.56
N SER A 115 0.26 11.71 -3.87
CA SER A 115 -0.06 12.23 -2.54
C SER A 115 -1.26 13.20 -2.59
N ALA A 116 -2.37 12.79 -1.96
CA ALA A 116 -3.60 13.59 -1.96
C ALA A 116 -3.58 14.73 -0.93
N CYS A 117 -2.72 14.63 0.08
CA CYS A 117 -2.66 15.48 1.26
C CYS A 117 -1.43 16.39 1.30
N VAL A 118 -1.17 17.16 0.23
CA VAL A 118 -0.05 18.11 0.15
C VAL A 118 -0.57 19.51 -0.19
N PRO A 119 -0.64 20.41 0.78
CA PRO A 119 -0.45 20.20 2.23
C PRO A 119 -1.57 19.35 2.86
N ALA A 120 -1.31 18.75 4.03
CA ALA A 120 -2.31 17.97 4.75
C ALA A 120 -3.47 18.84 5.27
N THR A 121 -3.18 20.08 5.63
CA THR A 121 -4.17 21.07 6.07
C THR A 121 -3.90 22.45 5.47
N PRO A 122 -4.91 23.29 5.33
CA PRO A 122 -4.72 24.67 4.82
C PRO A 122 -4.00 25.59 5.82
N PHE A 123 -3.69 25.12 7.03
CA PHE A 123 -3.10 25.92 8.11
C PHE A 123 -1.59 25.69 8.25
N GLU A 124 -1.04 24.65 7.61
CA GLU A 124 0.37 24.36 7.70
C GLU A 124 1.19 25.16 6.66
N THR A 125 2.47 25.36 6.98
CA THR A 125 3.44 25.87 6.02
C THR A 125 4.08 24.69 5.29
N SER A 126 3.76 24.54 4.01
CA SER A 126 4.35 23.51 3.15
C SER A 126 5.35 24.11 2.15
N GLY A 127 6.28 23.28 1.70
CA GLY A 127 7.19 23.65 0.60
C GLY A 127 6.52 23.57 -0.77
N PHE A 128 5.40 22.86 -0.86
CA PHE A 128 4.64 22.67 -2.10
C PHE A 128 3.14 22.54 -1.81
N GLN A 129 2.33 22.85 -2.83
CA GLN A 129 0.89 22.60 -2.83
C GLN A 129 0.48 22.03 -4.17
N PHE A 130 -0.25 20.92 -4.16
CA PHE A 130 -0.80 20.34 -5.38
C PHE A 130 -2.09 21.03 -5.81
N HIS A 131 -2.18 21.29 -7.11
CA HIS A 131 -3.36 21.74 -7.81
C HIS A 131 -3.77 20.73 -8.88
N GLU A 132 -4.78 21.04 -9.68
CA GLU A 132 -5.34 20.12 -10.68
C GLU A 132 -4.28 19.65 -11.69
N ALA A 133 -3.42 20.54 -12.17
CA ALA A 133 -2.41 20.21 -13.16
C ALA A 133 -1.37 19.19 -12.65
N GLU A 134 -0.92 19.37 -11.41
CA GLU A 134 0.03 18.47 -10.79
C GLU A 134 -0.59 17.10 -10.48
N MET A 135 -1.86 17.08 -10.05
CA MET A 135 -2.57 15.82 -9.81
C MET A 135 -2.82 15.05 -11.11
N GLU A 136 -3.16 15.74 -12.20
CA GLU A 136 -3.28 15.14 -13.54
C GLU A 136 -1.93 14.57 -14.01
N GLU A 137 -0.83 15.32 -13.83
CA GLU A 137 0.51 14.84 -14.17
C GLU A 137 0.85 13.56 -13.39
N LEU A 138 0.72 13.58 -12.07
CA LEU A 138 1.05 12.45 -11.21
C LEU A 138 0.20 11.22 -11.53
N LEU A 139 -1.12 11.38 -11.57
CA LEU A 139 -2.04 10.27 -11.82
C LEU A 139 -1.93 9.76 -13.26
N GLY A 140 -1.44 10.58 -14.21
CA GLY A 140 -1.09 10.16 -15.56
C GLY A 140 0.17 9.28 -15.67
N MET A 141 1.07 9.33 -14.67
CA MET A 141 2.29 8.53 -14.69
C MET A 141 1.99 7.03 -14.47
N LYS A 142 2.65 6.16 -15.25
CA LYS A 142 2.49 4.70 -15.10
C LYS A 142 3.12 4.14 -13.81
N GLU A 143 4.11 4.84 -13.26
CA GLU A 143 4.78 4.52 -12.01
C GLU A 143 3.89 4.76 -10.79
N ILE A 144 3.01 5.74 -10.86
CA ILE A 144 2.00 6.02 -9.83
C ILE A 144 0.86 5.01 -9.96
N LYS A 145 0.50 4.36 -8.87
CA LYS A 145 -0.45 3.23 -8.87
C LYS A 145 -1.82 3.56 -8.33
N TYR A 146 -1.93 4.59 -7.49
CA TYR A 146 -3.16 4.94 -6.80
C TYR A 146 -3.14 6.42 -6.39
N LEU A 147 -4.29 6.97 -6.03
CA LEU A 147 -4.39 8.20 -5.27
C LEU A 147 -4.24 7.83 -3.80
N SER A 148 -3.18 8.34 -3.16
CA SER A 148 -2.89 7.97 -1.79
C SER A 148 -3.82 8.69 -0.79
N GLU A 149 -3.67 8.37 0.44
CA GLU A 149 -4.62 8.61 1.54
C GLU A 149 -5.36 9.96 1.48
N MET A 150 -6.69 9.87 1.44
CA MET A 150 -7.57 11.02 1.46
C MET A 150 -7.79 11.52 2.89
N MET A 151 -6.77 12.19 3.46
CA MET A 151 -6.76 12.64 4.87
C MET A 151 -7.82 13.69 5.18
N ASN A 152 -8.19 14.53 4.21
CA ASN A 152 -9.30 15.47 4.39
C ASN A 152 -10.66 14.77 4.23
N PHE A 153 -10.89 13.72 5.07
CA PHE A 153 -12.17 13.01 5.06
C PHE A 153 -13.39 13.92 5.37
N PRO A 154 -13.29 14.97 6.21
CA PRO A 154 -14.40 15.91 6.37
C PRO A 154 -14.73 16.61 5.06
N GLY A 155 -13.73 17.00 4.27
CA GLY A 155 -13.92 17.58 2.95
C GLY A 155 -14.61 16.59 1.98
N VAL A 156 -14.20 15.33 1.97
CA VAL A 156 -14.86 14.29 1.16
C VAL A 156 -16.32 14.11 1.56
N ILE A 157 -16.62 13.97 2.85
CA ILE A 157 -17.97 13.78 3.39
C ILE A 157 -18.87 14.97 3.04
N ASN A 158 -18.33 16.18 3.10
CA ASN A 158 -19.05 17.43 2.78
C ASN A 158 -18.95 17.82 1.30
N ARG A 159 -18.35 16.97 0.46
CA ARG A 159 -18.19 17.18 -0.98
C ARG A 159 -17.45 18.47 -1.33
N ASP A 160 -16.34 18.74 -0.63
CA ASP A 160 -15.45 19.85 -0.97
C ASP A 160 -15.02 19.75 -2.44
N PRO A 161 -15.12 20.83 -3.23
CA PRO A 161 -14.85 20.77 -4.65
C PRO A 161 -13.45 20.26 -5.01
N TRP A 162 -12.42 20.59 -4.21
CA TRP A 162 -11.06 20.15 -4.47
C TRP A 162 -10.85 18.69 -4.12
N GLU A 163 -11.41 18.22 -2.99
CA GLU A 163 -11.35 16.81 -2.64
C GLU A 163 -12.06 15.93 -3.68
N MET A 164 -13.25 16.37 -4.12
CA MET A 164 -13.99 15.64 -5.17
C MET A 164 -13.27 15.67 -6.51
N LYS A 165 -12.53 16.75 -6.82
CA LYS A 165 -11.74 16.84 -8.05
C LYS A 165 -10.57 15.87 -8.07
N LYS A 166 -9.84 15.69 -6.97
CA LYS A 166 -8.79 14.67 -6.84
C LYS A 166 -9.33 13.26 -7.12
N ILE A 167 -10.48 12.95 -6.52
CA ILE A 167 -11.17 11.67 -6.73
C ILE A 167 -11.58 11.48 -8.19
N GLU A 168 -12.12 12.51 -8.83
CA GLU A 168 -12.49 12.48 -10.26
C GLU A 168 -11.27 12.19 -11.14
N ILE A 169 -10.15 12.87 -10.91
CA ILE A 169 -8.90 12.66 -11.66
C ILE A 169 -8.43 11.20 -11.50
N ALA A 170 -8.41 10.67 -10.27
CA ALA A 170 -8.01 9.29 -10.03
C ALA A 170 -8.89 8.28 -10.79
N ARG A 171 -10.20 8.50 -10.79
CA ARG A 171 -11.15 7.67 -11.55
C ARG A 171 -10.91 7.74 -13.05
N ASN A 172 -10.66 8.92 -13.60
CA ASN A 172 -10.38 9.11 -15.03
C ASN A 172 -9.12 8.37 -15.47
N HIS A 173 -8.15 8.23 -14.57
CA HIS A 173 -6.93 7.44 -14.77
C HIS A 173 -7.08 5.96 -14.37
N ASN A 174 -8.28 5.49 -13.99
CA ASN A 174 -8.55 4.13 -13.51
C ASN A 174 -7.65 3.70 -12.36
N LYS A 175 -7.40 4.59 -11.40
CA LYS A 175 -6.57 4.33 -10.23
C LYS A 175 -7.42 4.20 -8.98
N PRO A 176 -7.14 3.21 -8.11
CA PRO A 176 -7.81 3.09 -6.83
C PRO A 176 -7.47 4.28 -5.92
N ILE A 177 -8.28 4.47 -4.91
CA ILE A 177 -8.18 5.59 -3.97
C ILE A 177 -8.06 5.01 -2.56
N ASP A 178 -6.99 5.37 -1.89
CA ASP A 178 -6.74 5.00 -0.49
C ASP A 178 -7.38 6.00 0.47
N GLY A 179 -7.75 5.54 1.65
CA GLY A 179 -8.42 6.32 2.67
C GLY A 179 -7.59 6.53 3.92
N HIS A 180 -7.97 7.57 4.64
CA HIS A 180 -7.45 7.95 5.95
C HIS A 180 -8.57 8.68 6.70
N ALA A 181 -9.40 7.97 7.44
CA ALA A 181 -10.59 8.56 8.04
C ALA A 181 -10.85 8.01 9.44
N PRO A 182 -10.04 8.43 10.44
CA PRO A 182 -10.20 7.98 11.81
C PRO A 182 -11.53 8.41 12.42
N GLY A 183 -12.20 7.51 13.13
CA GLY A 183 -13.36 7.79 13.95
C GLY A 183 -14.68 7.92 13.19
N ILE A 184 -14.71 7.84 11.85
CA ILE A 184 -15.98 7.91 11.11
C ILE A 184 -16.73 6.58 11.15
N THR A 185 -18.05 6.67 11.32
CA THR A 185 -18.98 5.53 11.40
C THR A 185 -20.28 5.84 10.69
N SER A 186 -21.12 4.83 10.48
CA SER A 186 -22.50 4.98 10.01
C SER A 186 -22.61 5.79 8.71
N ASP A 187 -23.42 6.85 8.67
CA ASP A 187 -23.66 7.66 7.47
C ASP A 187 -22.38 8.35 6.93
N ASP A 188 -21.47 8.78 7.79
CA ASP A 188 -20.23 9.39 7.36
C ASP A 188 -19.26 8.37 6.74
N ALA A 189 -19.19 7.14 7.28
CA ALA A 189 -18.45 6.04 6.66
C ALA A 189 -19.05 5.69 5.28
N ARG A 190 -20.38 5.65 5.18
CA ARG A 190 -21.09 5.44 3.90
C ARG A 190 -20.75 6.50 2.87
N LYS A 191 -20.85 7.80 3.23
CA LYS A 191 -20.54 8.91 2.30
C LYS A 191 -19.10 8.88 1.81
N TYR A 192 -18.17 8.52 2.72
CA TYR A 192 -16.75 8.42 2.40
C TYR A 192 -16.48 7.26 1.41
N ALA A 193 -17.04 6.07 1.66
CA ALA A 193 -16.95 4.93 0.76
C ALA A 193 -17.62 5.20 -0.60
N GLU A 194 -18.83 5.79 -0.62
CA GLU A 194 -19.57 6.15 -1.84
C GLU A 194 -18.82 7.18 -2.71
N ALA A 195 -17.94 7.98 -2.11
CA ALA A 195 -17.04 8.84 -2.85
C ALA A 195 -15.99 8.05 -3.66
N GLY A 196 -15.85 6.74 -3.44
CA GLY A 196 -15.00 5.84 -4.18
C GLY A 196 -13.69 5.49 -3.51
N ILE A 197 -13.56 5.79 -2.22
CA ILE A 197 -12.45 5.35 -1.40
C ILE A 197 -12.60 3.86 -1.09
N THR A 198 -11.54 3.09 -1.23
CA THR A 198 -11.59 1.62 -1.22
C THR A 198 -10.92 0.97 -0.02
N THR A 199 -10.11 1.70 0.70
CA THR A 199 -9.29 1.20 1.82
C THR A 199 -9.29 2.19 2.97
N ASP A 200 -8.98 1.73 4.19
CA ASP A 200 -8.69 2.59 5.34
C ASP A 200 -7.78 1.87 6.34
N HIS A 201 -6.81 2.58 6.89
CA HIS A 201 -5.84 2.07 7.87
C HIS A 201 -5.93 2.77 9.24
N GLU A 202 -6.93 3.65 9.44
CA GLU A 202 -7.05 4.47 10.63
C GLU A 202 -8.12 4.01 11.63
N CYS A 203 -8.75 2.85 11.42
CA CYS A 203 -9.73 2.34 12.36
C CYS A 203 -9.10 2.01 13.72
N PHE A 204 -9.71 2.50 14.80
CA PHE A 204 -9.30 2.21 16.18
C PHE A 204 -10.25 1.27 16.92
N SER A 205 -11.42 0.97 16.37
CA SER A 205 -12.40 0.11 16.99
C SER A 205 -13.05 -0.83 15.99
N MET A 206 -13.51 -1.97 16.50
CA MET A 206 -14.24 -2.96 15.71
C MET A 206 -15.48 -2.34 15.02
N LYS A 207 -16.26 -1.51 15.73
CA LYS A 207 -17.43 -0.85 15.17
C LYS A 207 -17.08 0.00 13.95
N GLU A 208 -16.02 0.80 14.04
CA GLU A 208 -15.56 1.66 12.96
C GLU A 208 -15.16 0.84 11.73
N ALA A 209 -14.42 -0.26 11.95
CA ALA A 209 -13.99 -1.15 10.89
C ALA A 209 -15.18 -1.86 10.22
N LEU A 210 -16.11 -2.39 11.01
CA LEU A 210 -17.31 -3.08 10.50
C LEU A 210 -18.20 -2.14 9.69
N ASP A 211 -18.41 -0.91 10.16
CA ASP A 211 -19.18 0.09 9.40
C ASP A 211 -18.56 0.36 8.01
N LYS A 212 -17.23 0.47 7.93
CA LYS A 212 -16.53 0.67 6.64
C LYS A 212 -16.58 -0.57 5.75
N ILE A 213 -16.42 -1.76 6.32
CA ILE A 213 -16.55 -3.04 5.60
C ILE A 213 -17.95 -3.19 5.01
N GLU A 214 -19.00 -2.82 5.76
CA GLU A 214 -20.39 -2.85 5.27
C GLU A 214 -20.58 -2.06 3.99
N TYR A 215 -19.83 -0.97 3.81
CA TYR A 215 -19.87 -0.13 2.61
C TYR A 215 -18.78 -0.51 1.57
N GLY A 216 -18.15 -1.68 1.72
CA GLY A 216 -17.26 -2.28 0.74
C GLY A 216 -15.80 -1.79 0.80
N MET A 217 -15.41 -1.11 1.86
CA MET A 217 -14.00 -0.74 2.08
C MET A 217 -13.22 -1.93 2.65
N LYS A 218 -11.94 -2.01 2.34
CA LYS A 218 -11.00 -2.95 2.96
C LYS A 218 -10.25 -2.26 4.10
N ILE A 219 -10.13 -2.96 5.21
CA ILE A 219 -9.44 -2.44 6.40
C ILE A 219 -8.03 -2.98 6.46
N GLN A 220 -7.07 -2.08 6.62
CA GLN A 220 -5.67 -2.40 6.81
C GLN A 220 -5.37 -2.36 8.31
N ILE A 221 -5.12 -3.53 8.89
CA ILE A 221 -4.72 -3.66 10.29
C ILE A 221 -3.23 -3.37 10.36
N ARG A 222 -2.83 -2.45 11.22
CA ARG A 222 -1.43 -2.01 11.31
C ARG A 222 -0.85 -2.14 12.71
N GLU A 223 0.46 -2.36 12.74
CA GLU A 223 1.27 -2.37 13.95
C GLU A 223 2.55 -1.54 13.69
N GLY A 224 2.32 -0.27 13.39
CA GLY A 224 3.39 0.68 13.08
C GLY A 224 4.01 1.32 14.32
N SER A 225 5.04 2.12 14.12
CA SER A 225 5.69 2.87 15.20
C SER A 225 4.82 4.02 15.75
N ALA A 226 4.03 4.65 14.89
CA ALA A 226 3.18 5.79 15.25
C ALA A 226 1.78 5.36 15.70
N ALA A 227 1.23 4.30 15.13
CA ALA A 227 -0.13 3.82 15.44
C ALA A 227 -0.19 2.29 15.41
N LYS A 228 -0.94 1.76 16.38
CA LYS A 228 -1.08 0.34 16.64
C LYS A 228 -2.56 0.04 16.84
N ASN A 229 -3.14 -0.76 15.96
CA ASN A 229 -4.53 -1.17 16.04
C ASN A 229 -4.72 -2.69 15.93
N PHE A 230 -3.63 -3.46 15.98
CA PHE A 230 -3.66 -4.90 15.80
C PHE A 230 -4.58 -5.57 16.84
N ASP A 231 -4.34 -5.31 18.13
CA ASP A 231 -5.14 -5.93 19.20
C ASP A 231 -6.64 -5.56 19.14
N ALA A 232 -6.96 -4.37 18.63
CA ALA A 232 -8.33 -3.91 18.51
C ALA A 232 -9.08 -4.52 17.33
N LEU A 233 -8.37 -4.98 16.29
CA LEU A 233 -8.96 -5.34 15.01
C LEU A 233 -8.64 -6.76 14.54
N ILE A 234 -7.74 -7.49 15.22
CA ILE A 234 -7.30 -8.81 14.74
C ILE A 234 -8.45 -9.82 14.61
N ASP A 235 -9.49 -9.69 15.44
CA ASP A 235 -10.65 -10.58 15.40
C ASP A 235 -11.44 -10.44 14.08
N LEU A 236 -11.29 -9.32 13.34
CA LEU A 236 -11.87 -9.20 11.99
C LEU A 236 -11.42 -10.32 11.05
N MET A 237 -10.19 -10.81 11.20
CA MET A 237 -9.66 -11.87 10.36
C MET A 237 -10.35 -13.23 10.58
N GLN A 238 -11.10 -13.40 11.67
CA GLN A 238 -11.88 -14.61 11.92
C GLN A 238 -13.28 -14.57 11.27
N GLU A 239 -13.80 -13.38 11.03
CA GLU A 239 -15.16 -13.15 10.55
C GLU A 239 -15.19 -12.72 9.07
N HIS A 240 -14.08 -12.18 8.56
CA HIS A 240 -13.96 -11.63 7.20
C HIS A 240 -12.67 -12.17 6.57
N GLU A 241 -12.80 -13.23 5.77
CA GLU A 241 -11.65 -13.92 5.12
C GLU A 241 -11.23 -13.27 3.78
N ASP A 242 -12.00 -12.29 3.25
CA ASP A 242 -11.82 -11.68 1.92
C ASP A 242 -11.17 -10.29 1.95
#